data_971c24ec2ff039f30b4ecd206487a16e
#
_entry.id   971c24ec2ff039f30b4ecd206487a16e
#
_cell.length_a   1.000
_cell.length_b   1.000
_cell.length_c   1.000
_cell.angle_alpha   90.00
_cell.angle_beta   90.00
_cell.angle_gamma   90.00
#
_symmetry.space_group_name_H-M   'P 1'
#
loop_
_entity.id
_entity.type
_entity.pdbx_description
1 polymer ?
#
loop_
_entity_poly.entity_id
_entity_poly.type
_entity_poly.pdbx_seq_one_letter_code
_entity_poly.pdbx_strand_id
1 'polypeptide(L)'
;MPAPPRFASPPRLVTEIRRMVEKPAASEAPSDLAARGRYVFGPEIFDAIGSTPRGVGGEIQLTDAIRDLIREQPVFGYQFEGTRHDAGTRVGWLKANVAVGLESDDADEFRAYIRGLDLRD
;
A
#
# COMPACT_ATOMS: atom_id res chain seq x y z
N MET A 1 -10.85 26.23 13.00
CA MET A 1 -10.56 24.84 12.58
C MET A 1 -10.60 23.95 13.82
N PRO A 2 -11.32 22.85 13.82
CA PRO A 2 -11.23 21.88 14.90
C PRO A 2 -9.82 21.30 14.92
N ALA A 3 -9.22 21.17 16.11
CA ALA A 3 -7.93 20.51 16.28
C ALA A 3 -8.02 19.07 15.77
N PRO A 4 -6.97 18.55 15.12
CA PRO A 4 -6.95 17.17 14.68
C PRO A 4 -7.17 16.24 15.88
N PRO A 5 -7.83 15.08 15.69
CA PRO A 5 -8.03 14.13 16.76
C PRO A 5 -6.67 13.74 17.35
N ARG A 6 -6.53 13.91 18.68
CA ARG A 6 -5.38 13.39 19.40
C ARG A 6 -5.52 11.88 19.46
N PHE A 7 -4.78 11.19 18.63
CA PHE A 7 -4.61 9.76 18.81
C PHE A 7 -3.90 9.53 20.14
N ALA A 8 -4.57 8.87 21.05
CA ALA A 8 -3.93 8.31 22.23
C ALA A 8 -2.83 7.35 21.75
N SER A 9 -1.58 7.55 22.18
CA SER A 9 -0.34 6.85 21.81
C SER A 9 -0.45 5.98 20.57
N PRO A 10 0.23 6.30 19.47
CA PRO A 10 0.03 5.57 18.22
C PRO A 10 0.23 4.07 18.48
N PRO A 11 -0.65 3.20 18.04
CA PRO A 11 -0.39 1.77 18.07
C PRO A 11 0.97 1.54 17.40
N ARG A 12 1.69 0.48 17.78
CA ARG A 12 3.02 0.14 17.22
C ARG A 12 3.03 0.00 15.68
N LEU A 13 1.85 -0.02 15.09
CA LEU A 13 1.59 -0.13 13.65
C LEU A 13 1.58 1.22 12.93
N VAL A 14 1.64 2.35 13.63
CA VAL A 14 1.68 3.69 13.01
C VAL A 14 3.08 4.27 13.19
N THR A 15 3.70 4.65 12.10
CA THR A 15 5.06 5.21 12.06
C THR A 15 5.05 6.52 11.27
N GLU A 16 5.71 7.54 11.80
CA GLU A 16 5.94 8.77 11.06
C GLU A 16 6.88 8.50 9.88
N ILE A 17 6.45 8.92 8.69
CA ILE A 17 7.22 8.79 7.46
C ILE A 17 8.12 10.02 7.32
N ARG A 18 9.42 9.83 7.35
CA ARG A 18 10.42 10.90 7.21
C ARG A 18 11.00 11.01 5.81
N ARG A 19 10.92 9.94 5.04
CA ARG A 19 11.45 9.86 3.68
C ARG A 19 10.65 8.85 2.85
N MET A 20 10.42 9.20 1.60
CA MET A 20 9.77 8.33 0.63
C MET A 20 10.52 8.39 -0.69
N VAL A 21 10.74 7.24 -1.33
CA VAL A 21 11.48 7.13 -2.58
C VAL A 21 10.72 6.20 -3.51
N GLU A 22 10.54 6.60 -4.77
CA GLU A 22 9.88 5.78 -5.78
C GLU A 22 10.85 4.73 -6.33
N LYS A 23 10.47 3.45 -6.23
CA LYS A 23 11.19 2.30 -6.80
C LYS A 23 12.71 2.37 -6.61
N PRO A 24 13.23 2.54 -5.37
CA PRO A 24 14.67 2.61 -5.16
C PRO A 24 15.34 1.27 -5.48
N ALA A 25 16.62 1.29 -5.83
CA ALA A 25 17.43 0.08 -5.78
C ALA A 25 17.47 -0.47 -4.34
N ALA A 26 17.62 -1.77 -4.15
CA ALA A 26 17.62 -2.38 -2.82
C ALA A 26 18.66 -1.77 -1.87
N SER A 27 19.83 -1.36 -2.41
CA SER A 27 20.91 -0.70 -1.67
C SER A 27 20.59 0.76 -1.30
N GLU A 28 19.58 1.37 -1.92
CA GLU A 28 19.20 2.78 -1.74
C GLU A 28 17.88 2.92 -0.98
N ALA A 29 17.22 1.81 -0.72
CA ALA A 29 15.96 1.80 0.02
C ALA A 29 16.18 2.30 1.45
N PRO A 30 15.41 3.30 1.93
CA PRO A 30 15.57 3.84 3.27
C PRO A 30 15.13 2.87 4.38
N SER A 31 14.34 1.86 4.03
CA SER A 31 13.88 0.78 4.91
C SER A 31 13.32 -0.37 4.07
N ASP A 32 12.90 -1.44 4.71
CA ASP A 32 12.16 -2.58 4.14
C ASP A 32 10.65 -2.34 4.04
N LEU A 33 10.17 -1.18 4.48
CA LEU A 33 8.77 -0.79 4.40
C LEU A 33 8.45 -0.23 3.01
N ALA A 34 7.37 -0.72 2.41
CA ALA A 34 6.86 -0.25 1.13
C ALA A 34 5.46 0.35 1.29
N ALA A 35 5.29 1.60 0.85
CA ALA A 35 3.98 2.21 0.77
C ALA A 35 3.16 1.56 -0.35
N ARG A 36 1.96 1.11 -0.01
CA ARG A 36 1.08 0.40 -0.93
C ARG A 36 -0.39 0.66 -0.63
N GLY A 37 -1.16 0.75 -1.68
CA GLY A 37 -2.60 0.56 -1.66
C GLY A 37 -3.41 1.81 -1.38
N ARG A 38 -3.63 2.20 -0.15
CA ARG A 38 -4.61 3.24 0.19
C ARG A 38 -3.94 4.42 0.87
N TYR A 39 -4.42 5.61 0.50
CA TYR A 39 -3.94 6.87 1.03
C TYR A 39 -5.12 7.69 1.54
N VAL A 40 -4.91 8.38 2.65
CA VAL A 40 -5.84 9.37 3.20
C VAL A 40 -5.04 10.64 3.43
N PHE A 41 -5.38 11.69 2.70
CA PHE A 41 -4.71 12.98 2.79
C PHE A 41 -5.71 14.11 3.02
N GLY A 42 -5.24 15.20 3.59
CA GLY A 42 -5.94 16.47 3.53
C GLY A 42 -5.87 17.09 2.12
N PRO A 43 -6.57 18.21 1.88
CA PRO A 43 -6.60 18.88 0.58
C PRO A 43 -5.24 19.38 0.11
N GLU A 44 -4.27 19.54 1.01
CA GLU A 44 -2.91 20.00 0.74
C GLU A 44 -2.17 19.09 -0.26
N ILE A 45 -2.58 17.84 -0.39
CA ILE A 45 -2.01 16.91 -1.37
C ILE A 45 -2.21 17.40 -2.81
N PHE A 46 -3.31 18.09 -3.10
CA PHE A 46 -3.57 18.60 -4.45
C PHE A 46 -2.61 19.72 -4.84
N ASP A 47 -2.23 20.58 -3.88
CA ASP A 47 -1.23 21.62 -4.11
C ASP A 47 0.16 20.98 -4.31
N ALA A 48 0.49 19.97 -3.50
CA ALA A 48 1.72 19.20 -3.66
C ALA A 48 1.79 18.51 -5.05
N ILE A 49 0.71 17.86 -5.50
CA ILE A 49 0.64 17.25 -6.84
C ILE A 49 0.77 18.30 -7.93
N GLY A 50 0.11 19.46 -7.78
CA GLY A 50 0.15 20.56 -8.76
C GLY A 50 1.54 21.16 -8.96
N SER A 51 2.37 21.15 -7.92
CA SER A 51 3.76 21.64 -7.94
C SER A 51 4.80 20.55 -8.26
N THR A 52 4.42 19.27 -8.25
CA THR A 52 5.33 18.15 -8.50
C THR A 52 5.74 18.08 -9.99
N PRO A 53 7.04 18.14 -10.31
CA PRO A 53 7.51 17.97 -11.67
C PRO A 53 7.29 16.51 -12.16
N ARG A 54 7.36 16.32 -13.48
CA ARG A 54 7.36 14.99 -14.05
C ARG A 54 8.63 14.24 -13.64
N GLY A 55 8.45 13.05 -13.05
CA GLY A 55 9.53 12.20 -12.58
C GLY A 55 9.78 11.00 -13.47
N VAL A 56 10.02 9.86 -12.86
CA VAL A 56 10.31 8.59 -13.55
C VAL A 56 9.22 8.24 -14.55
N GLY A 57 9.60 7.93 -15.78
CA GLY A 57 8.67 7.63 -16.87
C GLY A 57 7.96 8.84 -17.48
N GLY A 58 8.30 10.07 -17.09
CA GLY A 58 7.66 11.30 -17.58
C GLY A 58 6.29 11.57 -16.96
N GLU A 59 5.93 10.83 -15.92
CA GLU A 59 4.66 10.94 -15.19
C GLU A 59 4.83 11.71 -13.87
N ILE A 60 3.75 12.33 -13.40
CA ILE A 60 3.73 12.90 -12.03
C ILE A 60 3.56 11.74 -11.07
N GLN A 61 4.56 11.53 -10.22
CA GLN A 61 4.54 10.45 -9.24
C GLN A 61 3.95 10.92 -7.91
N LEU A 62 2.93 10.22 -7.41
CA LEU A 62 2.33 10.52 -6.11
C LEU A 62 3.37 10.45 -4.98
N THR A 63 4.36 9.55 -5.09
CA THR A 63 5.47 9.42 -4.14
C THR A 63 6.29 10.70 -4.02
N ASP A 64 6.48 11.41 -5.13
CA ASP A 64 7.19 12.69 -5.14
C ASP A 64 6.37 13.80 -4.49
N ALA A 65 5.06 13.85 -4.75
CA ALA A 65 4.15 14.78 -4.08
C ALA A 65 4.08 14.52 -2.57
N ILE A 66 4.03 13.26 -2.14
CA ILE A 66 4.06 12.90 -0.71
C ILE A 66 5.39 13.30 -0.08
N ARG A 67 6.52 13.14 -0.79
CA ARG A 67 7.83 13.58 -0.30
C ARG A 67 7.86 15.09 -0.04
N ASP A 68 7.23 15.87 -0.89
CA ASP A 68 7.14 17.33 -0.70
C ASP A 68 6.20 17.65 0.47
N LEU A 69 5.07 16.96 0.58
CA LEU A 69 4.13 17.11 1.69
C LEU A 69 4.77 16.78 3.07
N ILE A 70 5.65 15.78 3.14
CA ILE A 70 6.38 15.40 4.36
C ILE A 70 7.23 16.57 4.92
N ARG A 71 7.67 17.50 4.06
CA ARG A 71 8.45 18.67 4.49
C ARG A 71 7.59 19.72 5.16
N GLU A 72 6.31 19.75 4.89
CA GLU A 72 5.37 20.76 5.35
C GLU A 72 4.54 20.27 6.54
N GLN A 73 4.25 18.97 6.61
CA GLN A 73 3.43 18.39 7.66
C GLN A 73 3.78 16.92 7.94
N PRO A 74 3.49 16.41 9.15
CA PRO A 74 3.69 15.00 9.47
C PRO A 74 2.82 14.10 8.59
N VAL A 75 3.43 13.05 8.02
CA VAL A 75 2.75 11.99 7.29
C VAL A 75 3.03 10.67 8.01
N PHE A 76 2.01 9.85 8.19
CA PHE A 76 2.11 8.61 8.93
C PHE A 76 1.83 7.41 8.02
N GLY A 77 2.61 6.37 8.19
CA GLY A 77 2.36 5.06 7.60
C GLY A 77 1.67 4.13 8.60
N TYR A 78 0.67 3.41 8.15
CA TYR A 78 0.03 2.36 8.90
C TYR A 78 0.46 0.99 8.38
N GLN A 79 1.16 0.22 9.23
CA GLN A 79 1.48 -1.18 8.95
C GLN A 79 0.25 -2.03 9.28
N PHE A 80 -0.44 -2.52 8.26
CA PHE A 80 -1.61 -3.35 8.45
C PHE A 80 -1.23 -4.81 8.74
N GLU A 81 -2.05 -5.49 9.51
CA GLU A 81 -2.01 -6.93 9.67
C GLU A 81 -2.83 -7.59 8.56
N GLY A 82 -2.31 -8.66 7.98
CA GLY A 82 -2.99 -9.39 6.90
C GLY A 82 -2.10 -9.69 5.71
N THR A 83 -2.63 -10.44 4.77
CA THR A 83 -1.94 -10.84 3.56
C THR A 83 -2.21 -9.85 2.43
N ARG A 84 -1.13 -9.37 1.82
CA ARG A 84 -1.23 -8.56 0.61
C ARG A 84 -1.20 -9.46 -0.62
N HIS A 85 -2.22 -9.32 -1.47
CA HIS A 85 -2.27 -9.98 -2.77
C HIS A 85 -1.90 -8.99 -3.87
N ASP A 86 -0.98 -9.38 -4.76
CA ASP A 86 -0.65 -8.60 -5.95
C ASP A 86 -1.44 -9.12 -7.14
N ALA A 87 -2.55 -8.44 -7.45
CA ALA A 87 -3.42 -8.77 -8.57
C ALA A 87 -3.01 -8.09 -9.90
N GLY A 88 -1.86 -7.41 -9.94
CA GLY A 88 -1.35 -6.73 -11.13
C GLY A 88 -0.83 -7.68 -12.23
N THR A 89 -0.62 -8.95 -11.90
CA THR A 89 -0.27 -9.99 -12.87
C THR A 89 -1.38 -11.04 -12.95
N ARG A 90 -1.48 -11.74 -14.10
CA ARG A 90 -2.48 -12.81 -14.28
C ARG A 90 -2.37 -13.89 -13.20
N VAL A 91 -1.15 -14.34 -12.92
CA VAL A 91 -0.91 -15.36 -11.88
C VAL A 91 -1.17 -14.81 -10.49
N GLY A 92 -0.81 -13.55 -10.21
CA GLY A 92 -1.09 -12.88 -8.94
C GLY A 92 -2.60 -12.77 -8.69
N TRP A 93 -3.37 -12.41 -9.73
CA TRP A 93 -4.83 -12.37 -9.67
C TRP A 93 -5.44 -13.74 -9.35
N LEU A 94 -4.97 -14.81 -10.02
CA LEU A 94 -5.42 -16.19 -9.77
C LEU A 94 -5.11 -16.61 -8.32
N LYS A 95 -3.91 -16.34 -7.83
CA LYS A 95 -3.52 -16.62 -6.45
C LYS A 95 -4.38 -15.87 -5.44
N ALA A 96 -4.69 -14.59 -5.71
CA ALA A 96 -5.55 -13.79 -4.85
C ALA A 96 -6.97 -14.37 -4.77
N ASN A 97 -7.54 -14.79 -5.91
CA ASN A 97 -8.88 -15.42 -5.93
C ASN A 97 -8.92 -16.69 -5.10
N VAL A 98 -7.91 -17.56 -5.25
CA VAL A 98 -7.82 -18.80 -4.45
C VAL A 98 -7.72 -18.47 -2.97
N ALA A 99 -6.84 -17.55 -2.58
CA ALA A 99 -6.64 -17.19 -1.18
C ALA A 99 -7.93 -16.62 -0.56
N VAL A 100 -8.57 -15.67 -1.23
CA VAL A 100 -9.85 -15.08 -0.77
C VAL A 100 -10.97 -16.12 -0.72
N GLY A 101 -11.06 -17.00 -1.71
CA GLY A 101 -12.04 -18.08 -1.72
C GLY A 101 -11.90 -19.04 -0.53
N LEU A 102 -10.66 -19.31 -0.10
CA LEU A 102 -10.37 -20.16 1.05
C LEU A 102 -10.68 -19.50 2.42
N GLU A 103 -10.90 -18.19 2.45
CA GLU A 103 -11.24 -17.40 3.63
C GLU A 103 -12.71 -16.92 3.61
N SER A 104 -13.46 -17.24 2.54
CA SER A 104 -14.86 -16.84 2.39
C SER A 104 -15.82 -17.74 3.17
N ASP A 105 -17.10 -17.35 3.24
CA ASP A 105 -18.16 -18.16 3.85
C ASP A 105 -18.34 -19.51 3.13
N ASP A 106 -17.99 -19.60 1.84
CA ASP A 106 -18.05 -20.81 1.01
C ASP A 106 -16.75 -21.63 1.04
N ALA A 107 -15.84 -21.34 1.98
CA ALA A 107 -14.49 -21.93 2.01
C ALA A 107 -14.47 -23.46 2.03
N ASP A 108 -15.44 -24.10 2.69
CA ASP A 108 -15.46 -25.57 2.79
C ASP A 108 -15.84 -26.23 1.46
N GLU A 109 -16.83 -25.68 0.75
CA GLU A 109 -17.17 -26.13 -0.60
C GLU A 109 -16.03 -25.88 -1.57
N PHE A 110 -15.41 -24.71 -1.50
CA PHE A 110 -14.28 -24.35 -2.34
C PHE A 110 -13.05 -25.24 -2.09
N ARG A 111 -12.76 -25.59 -0.83
CA ARG A 111 -11.71 -26.56 -0.49
C ARG A 111 -12.00 -27.94 -1.06
N ALA A 112 -13.25 -28.40 -0.99
CA ALA A 112 -13.64 -29.68 -1.56
C ALA A 112 -13.44 -29.70 -3.07
N TYR A 113 -13.83 -28.63 -3.75
CA TYR A 113 -13.61 -28.45 -5.19
C TYR A 113 -12.12 -28.50 -5.56
N ILE A 114 -11.27 -27.72 -4.88
CA ILE A 114 -9.82 -27.68 -5.16
C ILE A 114 -9.17 -29.05 -4.94
N ARG A 115 -9.56 -29.80 -3.89
CA ARG A 115 -9.04 -31.15 -3.64
C ARG A 115 -9.42 -32.15 -4.71
N GLY A 116 -10.51 -31.91 -5.42
CA GLY A 116 -10.97 -32.74 -6.54
C GLY A 116 -10.32 -32.42 -7.88
N LEU A 117 -9.54 -31.35 -7.96
CA LEU A 117 -8.82 -31.00 -9.20
C LEU A 117 -7.67 -31.98 -9.45
N ASP A 118 -7.61 -32.49 -10.68
CA ASP A 118 -6.47 -33.25 -11.16
C ASP A 118 -5.37 -32.28 -11.64
N LEU A 119 -4.43 -31.97 -10.75
CA LEU A 119 -3.29 -31.12 -11.04
C LEU A 119 -2.18 -31.94 -11.68
N ARG A 120 -2.37 -32.34 -12.96
CA ARG A 120 -1.32 -33.00 -13.73
C ARG A 120 -0.29 -31.97 -14.19
N ASP A 121 0.99 -32.38 -14.16
CA ASP A 121 2.12 -31.66 -14.75
C ASP A 121 2.03 -31.58 -16.28
#